data_ce0f545a2e88fd54ab3fa311f4cc2676
#
_entry.id   ce0f545a2e88fd54ab3fa311f4cc2676
#
_cell.length_a   1.000
_cell.length_b   1.000
_cell.length_c   1.000
_cell.angle_alpha   90.00
_cell.angle_beta   90.00
_cell.angle_gamma   90.00
#
_symmetry.space_group_name_H-M   'P 1'
#
loop_
_entity.id
_entity.type
_entity.pdbx_description
1 polymer ?
#
loop_
_entity_poly.entity_id
_entity_poly.type
_entity_poly.pdbx_seq_one_letter_code
_entity_poly.pdbx_strand_id
1 'polypeptide(L)'
;MLKFYLLLIFSCLIFLSGIAVGYYEVFPFDLIQSIKYSLQNNSEKEQNNISIYEDNIDSLIKINSKNDILDKRKNLINFIWKNTIPYSSSISIDKNIKDDRYQNLSNLKSINKLNIEMEYNVNSIVYLFLPENSNNELVIYHQGHNGDFISGKDTIAFFINEGYSVLALSMPLLGMNNQPIIDLNEFGKMKFTNHRHLHLLESSDFSPVKFFVEPIGVSLNYLDENFNFNSYHMLGISGGGWTTVLFSTYDMN
;
A
#
# COMPACT_ATOMS: atom_id res chain seq x y z
N MET A 1 35.04 40.17 -23.54
CA MET A 1 35.18 38.99 -22.70
C MET A 1 34.48 39.15 -21.35
N LEU A 2 34.76 40.18 -20.54
CA LEU A 2 34.15 40.35 -19.20
C LEU A 2 32.61 40.31 -19.22
N LYS A 3 31.94 41.01 -20.17
CA LYS A 3 30.45 40.98 -20.30
C LYS A 3 29.90 39.59 -20.57
N PHE A 4 30.59 38.76 -21.34
CA PHE A 4 30.20 37.39 -21.63
C PHE A 4 30.27 36.51 -20.36
N TYR A 5 31.32 36.60 -19.56
CA TYR A 5 31.44 35.86 -18.32
C TYR A 5 30.41 36.29 -17.28
N LEU A 6 30.11 37.59 -17.19
CA LEU A 6 29.05 38.10 -16.30
C LEU A 6 27.67 37.56 -16.70
N LEU A 7 27.37 37.49 -18.00
CA LEU A 7 26.10 36.91 -18.49
C LEU A 7 25.99 35.42 -18.19
N LEU A 8 27.10 34.67 -18.35
CA LEU A 8 27.15 33.25 -18.03
C LEU A 8 26.92 32.99 -16.54
N ILE A 9 27.60 33.74 -15.67
CA ILE A 9 27.45 33.64 -14.20
C ILE A 9 26.01 33.97 -13.81
N PHE A 10 25.42 35.02 -14.37
CA PHE A 10 24.02 35.39 -14.10
C PHE A 10 23.05 34.31 -14.52
N SER A 11 23.23 33.70 -15.70
CA SER A 11 22.43 32.58 -16.18
C SER A 11 22.53 31.34 -15.26
N CYS A 12 23.73 31.02 -14.79
CA CYS A 12 23.95 29.93 -13.84
C CYS A 12 23.24 30.21 -12.49
N LEU A 13 23.30 31.44 -11.99
CA LEU A 13 22.61 31.82 -10.74
C LEU A 13 21.09 31.70 -10.88
N ILE A 14 20.49 32.14 -12.00
CA ILE A 14 19.06 31.97 -12.26
C ILE A 14 18.69 30.49 -12.31
N PHE A 15 19.50 29.67 -12.99
CA PHE A 15 19.24 28.23 -13.09
C PHE A 15 19.31 27.55 -11.72
N LEU A 16 20.34 27.83 -10.91
CA LEU A 16 20.48 27.30 -9.55
C LEU A 16 19.35 27.77 -8.63
N SER A 17 18.91 29.03 -8.73
CA SER A 17 17.76 29.53 -7.95
C SER A 17 16.47 28.82 -8.35
N GLY A 18 16.27 28.52 -9.64
CA GLY A 18 15.13 27.75 -10.12
C GLY A 18 15.09 26.33 -9.57
N ILE A 19 16.26 25.66 -9.51
CA ILE A 19 16.40 24.35 -8.88
C ILE A 19 16.05 24.44 -7.38
N ALA A 20 16.58 25.44 -6.66
CA ALA A 20 16.31 25.62 -5.25
C ALA A 20 14.82 25.86 -4.96
N VAL A 21 14.16 26.71 -5.74
CA VAL A 21 12.74 26.97 -5.66
C VAL A 21 11.93 25.68 -5.86
N GLY A 22 12.27 24.89 -6.88
CA GLY A 22 11.55 23.64 -7.18
C GLY A 22 11.82 22.51 -6.18
N TYR A 23 13.04 22.43 -5.64
CA TYR A 23 13.44 21.38 -4.72
C TYR A 23 12.95 21.62 -3.27
N TYR A 24 13.05 22.88 -2.81
CA TYR A 24 12.70 23.25 -1.45
C TYR A 24 11.28 23.85 -1.32
N GLU A 25 10.56 23.96 -2.43
CA GLU A 25 9.19 24.50 -2.50
C GLU A 25 9.05 25.90 -1.82
N VAL A 26 10.13 26.71 -1.89
CA VAL A 26 10.15 28.07 -1.32
C VAL A 26 9.58 29.09 -2.31
N PHE A 27 9.20 30.26 -1.79
CA PHE A 27 8.71 31.35 -2.66
C PHE A 27 9.62 31.58 -3.87
N PRO A 28 9.10 31.68 -5.11
CA PRO A 28 7.68 31.81 -5.51
C PRO A 28 7.00 30.50 -5.97
N PHE A 29 7.36 29.33 -5.39
CA PHE A 29 6.87 28.02 -5.83
C PHE A 29 5.33 27.94 -5.89
N ASP A 30 4.64 28.37 -4.85
CA ASP A 30 3.16 28.36 -4.78
C ASP A 30 2.53 29.24 -5.87
N LEU A 31 3.17 30.39 -6.18
CA LEU A 31 2.73 31.25 -7.25
C LEU A 31 2.89 30.59 -8.61
N ILE A 32 4.01 29.91 -8.84
CA ILE A 32 4.27 29.16 -10.08
C ILE A 32 3.26 28.01 -10.23
N GLN A 33 2.98 27.29 -9.14
CA GLN A 33 1.99 26.21 -9.15
C GLN A 33 0.58 26.75 -9.43
N SER A 34 0.17 27.85 -8.80
CA SER A 34 -1.16 28.46 -9.04
C SER A 34 -1.34 28.94 -10.48
N ILE A 35 -0.30 29.51 -11.09
CA ILE A 35 -0.31 29.90 -12.50
C ILE A 35 -0.38 28.63 -13.40
N LYS A 36 0.39 27.60 -13.10
CA LYS A 36 0.33 26.33 -13.82
C LYS A 36 -1.06 25.70 -13.78
N TYR A 37 -1.68 25.63 -12.59
CA TYR A 37 -3.06 25.13 -12.43
C TYR A 37 -4.07 25.99 -13.20
N SER A 38 -3.94 27.33 -13.16
CA SER A 38 -4.80 28.23 -13.93
C SER A 38 -4.69 28.03 -15.44
N LEU A 39 -3.47 27.82 -15.95
CA LEU A 39 -3.24 27.55 -17.36
C LEU A 39 -3.73 26.16 -17.78
N GLN A 40 -3.54 25.15 -16.96
CA GLN A 40 -4.05 23.80 -17.19
C GLN A 40 -5.58 23.77 -17.19
N ASN A 41 -6.24 24.39 -16.22
CA ASN A 41 -7.70 24.46 -16.16
C ASN A 41 -8.32 25.21 -17.34
N ASN A 42 -7.61 26.15 -17.95
CA ASN A 42 -8.09 26.81 -19.17
C ASN A 42 -7.96 25.94 -20.42
N SER A 43 -6.96 25.03 -20.46
CA SER A 43 -6.83 24.06 -21.55
C SER A 43 -7.78 22.86 -21.39
N GLU A 44 -8.13 22.49 -20.16
CA GLU A 44 -9.08 21.42 -19.86
C GLU A 44 -10.55 21.84 -20.05
N LYS A 45 -10.87 23.15 -19.97
CA LYS A 45 -12.23 23.64 -20.27
C LYS A 45 -12.66 23.44 -21.74
N GLU A 46 -11.75 23.28 -22.65
CA GLU A 46 -12.07 22.91 -24.05
C GLU A 46 -12.24 21.38 -24.24
N GLN A 47 -11.79 20.55 -23.29
CA GLN A 47 -11.91 19.09 -23.39
C GLN A 47 -13.05 18.49 -22.53
N ASN A 48 -13.73 19.29 -21.71
CA ASN A 48 -14.90 18.82 -20.93
C ASN A 48 -16.21 18.80 -21.75
N ASN A 49 -16.16 18.39 -23.00
CA ASN A 49 -17.22 17.55 -23.51
C ASN A 49 -17.02 16.17 -22.88
N ILE A 50 -17.41 16.04 -21.61
CA ILE A 50 -17.74 14.74 -21.05
C ILE A 50 -18.84 14.23 -21.98
N SER A 51 -18.45 13.41 -22.97
CA SER A 51 -19.40 12.55 -23.62
C SER A 51 -20.07 11.82 -22.45
N ILE A 52 -21.35 12.12 -22.24
CA ILE A 52 -22.18 11.32 -21.34
C ILE A 52 -22.07 9.95 -21.97
N TYR A 53 -21.22 9.08 -21.37
CA TYR A 53 -21.21 7.68 -21.72
C TYR A 53 -22.59 7.18 -21.31
N GLU A 54 -23.48 7.07 -22.27
CA GLU A 54 -24.74 6.32 -22.15
C GLU A 54 -24.43 4.81 -22.13
N ASP A 55 -23.36 4.43 -21.44
CA ASP A 55 -23.09 3.02 -21.21
C ASP A 55 -24.14 2.54 -20.20
N ASN A 56 -24.94 1.63 -20.64
CA ASN A 56 -25.84 0.89 -19.74
C ASN A 56 -24.96 0.15 -18.72
N ILE A 57 -24.76 0.75 -17.54
CA ILE A 57 -23.91 0.21 -16.45
C ILE A 57 -24.32 -1.21 -16.13
N ASP A 58 -25.64 -1.51 -16.19
CA ASP A 58 -26.14 -2.85 -15.94
C ASP A 58 -25.61 -3.89 -16.94
N SER A 59 -25.31 -3.48 -18.17
CA SER A 59 -24.71 -4.36 -19.17
C SER A 59 -23.24 -4.72 -18.88
N LEU A 60 -22.56 -3.93 -18.05
CA LEU A 60 -21.19 -4.17 -17.61
C LEU A 60 -21.13 -5.13 -16.42
N ILE A 61 -22.22 -5.26 -15.67
CA ILE A 61 -22.34 -6.18 -14.55
C ILE A 61 -22.54 -7.59 -15.11
N LYS A 62 -21.47 -8.40 -15.02
CA LYS A 62 -21.47 -9.80 -15.51
C LYS A 62 -21.58 -10.82 -14.37
N ILE A 63 -22.16 -10.42 -13.25
CA ILE A 63 -22.42 -11.27 -12.08
C ILE A 63 -23.93 -11.30 -11.89
N ASN A 64 -24.57 -12.38 -12.30
CA ASN A 64 -26.02 -12.54 -12.26
C ASN A 64 -26.45 -13.66 -11.32
N SER A 65 -25.50 -14.45 -10.81
CA SER A 65 -25.78 -15.58 -9.94
C SER A 65 -24.66 -15.81 -8.92
N LYS A 66 -24.94 -16.60 -7.88
CA LYS A 66 -23.94 -17.06 -6.92
C LYS A 66 -22.83 -17.86 -7.60
N ASN A 67 -23.13 -18.61 -8.65
CA ASN A 67 -22.14 -19.39 -9.39
C ASN A 67 -21.15 -18.47 -10.12
N ASP A 68 -21.62 -17.34 -10.69
CA ASP A 68 -20.73 -16.38 -11.34
C ASP A 68 -19.74 -15.80 -10.33
N ILE A 69 -20.16 -15.55 -9.08
CA ILE A 69 -19.26 -15.10 -8.01
C ILE A 69 -18.19 -16.15 -7.73
N LEU A 70 -18.58 -17.41 -7.58
CA LEU A 70 -17.66 -18.51 -7.32
C LEU A 70 -16.66 -18.68 -8.45
N ASP A 71 -17.10 -18.59 -9.70
CA ASP A 71 -16.23 -18.69 -10.87
C ASP A 71 -15.26 -17.49 -10.96
N LYS A 72 -15.72 -16.28 -10.71
CA LYS A 72 -14.86 -15.09 -10.66
C LYS A 72 -13.82 -15.19 -9.57
N ARG A 73 -14.23 -15.64 -8.38
CA ARG A 73 -13.33 -15.90 -7.26
C ARG A 73 -12.25 -16.91 -7.60
N LYS A 74 -12.63 -18.06 -8.16
CA LYS A 74 -11.68 -19.08 -8.62
C LYS A 74 -10.70 -18.54 -9.64
N ASN A 75 -11.17 -17.74 -10.61
CA ASN A 75 -10.33 -17.10 -11.60
C ASN A 75 -9.33 -16.11 -10.96
N LEU A 76 -9.78 -15.36 -9.95
CA LEU A 76 -8.91 -14.43 -9.21
C LEU A 76 -7.83 -15.18 -8.43
N ILE A 77 -8.20 -16.25 -7.72
CA ILE A 77 -7.25 -17.11 -7.00
C ILE A 77 -6.23 -17.69 -7.97
N ASN A 78 -6.69 -18.22 -9.12
CA ASN A 78 -5.80 -18.74 -10.14
C ASN A 78 -4.86 -17.67 -10.71
N PHE A 79 -5.34 -16.45 -10.88
CA PHE A 79 -4.51 -15.36 -11.38
C PHE A 79 -3.41 -15.00 -10.38
N ILE A 80 -3.73 -14.92 -9.08
CA ILE A 80 -2.77 -14.49 -8.03
C ILE A 80 -1.82 -15.64 -7.67
N TRP A 81 -2.33 -16.87 -7.43
CA TRP A 81 -1.56 -18.00 -6.89
C TRP A 81 -1.43 -19.20 -7.84
N LYS A 82 -1.87 -19.06 -9.10
CA LYS A 82 -1.74 -20.15 -10.09
C LYS A 82 -2.28 -21.51 -9.58
N ASN A 83 -3.51 -21.49 -9.03
CA ASN A 83 -4.33 -22.63 -8.56
C ASN A 83 -4.23 -23.06 -7.09
N THR A 84 -3.29 -22.57 -6.32
CA THR A 84 -3.24 -22.89 -4.88
C THR A 84 -3.06 -21.58 -4.10
N ILE A 85 -3.76 -21.44 -2.98
CA ILE A 85 -3.42 -20.40 -2.01
C ILE A 85 -2.37 -21.04 -1.11
N PRO A 86 -1.07 -20.80 -1.32
CA PRO A 86 -0.06 -21.28 -0.43
C PRO A 86 0.14 -20.20 0.64
N TYR A 87 -0.47 -20.37 1.77
CA TYR A 87 -0.02 -19.67 2.97
C TYR A 87 1.29 -20.28 3.48
N SER A 88 2.22 -20.53 2.58
CA SER A 88 3.50 -21.20 2.83
C SER A 88 4.66 -20.23 3.02
N SER A 89 4.42 -18.93 2.96
CA SER A 89 5.43 -17.94 3.26
C SER A 89 5.91 -18.11 4.69
N SER A 90 7.22 -18.03 4.90
CA SER A 90 7.78 -18.14 6.24
C SER A 90 7.39 -16.92 7.06
N ILE A 91 6.98 -17.16 8.30
CA ILE A 91 6.62 -16.12 9.24
C ILE A 91 7.51 -16.22 10.49
N SER A 92 8.08 -15.10 10.92
CA SER A 92 8.74 -14.99 12.21
C SER A 92 8.06 -13.94 13.07
N ILE A 93 8.00 -14.20 14.38
CA ILE A 93 7.22 -13.41 15.34
C ILE A 93 8.13 -12.90 16.45
N ASP A 94 8.20 -11.57 16.58
CA ASP A 94 8.79 -10.89 17.73
C ASP A 94 7.65 -10.43 18.65
N LYS A 95 7.47 -11.08 19.81
CA LYS A 95 6.39 -10.75 20.75
C LYS A 95 6.79 -9.61 21.68
N ASN A 96 5.81 -8.76 22.02
CA ASN A 96 5.95 -7.68 23.02
C ASN A 96 7.11 -6.72 22.68
N ILE A 97 7.23 -6.34 21.40
CA ILE A 97 8.24 -5.37 21.00
C ILE A 97 7.97 -3.99 21.60
N LYS A 98 9.03 -3.22 21.80
CA LYS A 98 8.94 -1.80 22.17
C LYS A 98 9.15 -0.97 20.90
N ASP A 99 8.21 -0.09 20.61
CA ASP A 99 8.32 0.88 19.54
C ASP A 99 7.87 2.25 20.07
N ASP A 100 8.81 3.18 20.18
CA ASP A 100 8.60 4.49 20.79
C ASP A 100 7.53 5.32 20.06
N ARG A 101 7.29 5.02 18.80
CA ARG A 101 6.23 5.67 17.99
C ARG A 101 4.83 5.42 18.55
N TYR A 102 4.63 4.31 19.27
CA TYR A 102 3.32 3.85 19.76
C TYR A 102 3.21 3.78 21.30
N GLN A 103 4.28 4.05 22.06
CA GLN A 103 4.30 3.91 23.52
C GLN A 103 3.25 4.77 24.26
N ASN A 104 2.73 5.81 23.62
CA ASN A 104 1.75 6.72 24.22
C ASN A 104 0.29 6.39 23.81
N LEU A 105 0.05 5.25 23.17
CA LEU A 105 -1.32 4.81 22.89
C LEU A 105 -1.99 4.37 24.17
N SER A 106 -3.12 5.00 24.51
CA SER A 106 -3.96 4.55 25.61
C SER A 106 -4.59 3.19 25.26
N ASN A 107 -4.87 2.38 26.27
CA ASN A 107 -5.39 1.01 26.14
C ASN A 107 -4.50 0.03 25.35
N LEU A 108 -3.23 0.37 25.05
CA LEU A 108 -2.29 -0.54 24.39
C LEU A 108 -1.61 -1.44 25.42
N LYS A 109 -1.81 -2.75 25.33
CA LYS A 109 -1.14 -3.77 26.14
C LYS A 109 0.21 -4.16 25.57
N SER A 110 0.24 -4.50 24.29
CA SER A 110 1.47 -4.99 23.63
C SER A 110 1.40 -4.88 22.12
N ILE A 111 2.58 -4.93 21.50
CA ILE A 111 2.75 -5.01 20.05
C ILE A 111 3.53 -6.28 19.75
N ASN A 112 3.00 -7.12 18.85
CA ASN A 112 3.75 -8.21 18.25
C ASN A 112 4.10 -7.81 16.82
N LYS A 113 5.35 -8.04 16.42
CA LYS A 113 5.83 -7.81 15.06
C LYS A 113 5.89 -9.13 14.33
N LEU A 114 5.22 -9.22 13.22
CA LEU A 114 5.27 -10.34 12.29
C LEU A 114 6.16 -9.92 11.11
N ASN A 115 7.14 -10.74 10.77
CA ASN A 115 7.91 -10.60 9.55
C ASN A 115 7.58 -11.77 8.62
N ILE A 116 6.98 -11.47 7.49
CA ILE A 116 6.54 -12.45 6.50
C ILE A 116 7.48 -12.35 5.30
N GLU A 117 8.18 -13.44 5.02
CA GLU A 117 9.11 -13.53 3.91
C GLU A 117 8.45 -14.24 2.74
N MET A 118 8.47 -13.58 1.59
CA MET A 118 7.86 -14.03 0.34
C MET A 118 8.93 -14.28 -0.73
N GLU A 119 8.51 -14.72 -1.91
CA GLU A 119 9.41 -14.91 -3.05
C GLU A 119 10.21 -13.65 -3.37
N TYR A 120 11.31 -13.83 -4.08
CA TYR A 120 12.23 -12.76 -4.51
C TYR A 120 12.81 -11.93 -3.35
N ASN A 121 12.83 -12.51 -2.13
CA ASN A 121 13.27 -11.82 -0.91
C ASN A 121 12.44 -10.56 -0.60
N VAL A 122 11.22 -10.46 -1.06
CA VAL A 122 10.27 -9.43 -0.65
C VAL A 122 9.73 -9.81 0.72
N ASN A 123 9.67 -8.87 1.66
CA ASN A 123 9.02 -9.10 2.95
C ASN A 123 7.85 -8.15 3.21
N SER A 124 7.06 -8.52 4.20
CA SER A 124 6.06 -7.64 4.80
C SER A 124 6.23 -7.63 6.31
N ILE A 125 6.43 -6.43 6.86
CA ILE A 125 6.44 -6.19 8.31
C ILE A 125 5.03 -5.78 8.73
N VAL A 126 4.46 -6.58 9.61
CA VAL A 126 3.09 -6.42 10.11
C VAL A 126 3.13 -6.25 11.62
N TYR A 127 2.38 -5.29 12.15
CA TYR A 127 2.22 -5.14 13.60
C TYR A 127 0.84 -5.58 14.04
N LEU A 128 0.80 -6.44 15.05
CA LEU A 128 -0.40 -6.78 15.79
C LEU A 128 -0.41 -5.99 17.10
N PHE A 129 -1.28 -5.00 17.19
CA PHE A 129 -1.53 -4.23 18.38
C PHE A 129 -2.61 -4.93 19.21
N LEU A 130 -2.33 -5.20 20.47
CA LEU A 130 -3.26 -5.85 21.40
C LEU A 130 -3.69 -4.85 22.46
N PRO A 131 -4.99 -4.62 22.70
CA PRO A 131 -5.48 -3.73 23.75
C PRO A 131 -5.43 -4.40 25.13
N GLU A 132 -5.36 -3.60 26.20
CA GLU A 132 -5.53 -4.07 27.57
C GLU A 132 -6.96 -4.58 27.82
N ASN A 133 -7.96 -3.80 27.37
CA ASN A 133 -9.37 -4.15 27.47
C ASN A 133 -9.89 -4.54 26.08
N SER A 134 -9.83 -5.83 25.76
CA SER A 134 -10.21 -6.36 24.45
C SER A 134 -11.70 -6.64 24.37
N ASN A 135 -12.31 -6.30 23.22
CA ASN A 135 -13.64 -6.74 22.82
C ASN A 135 -13.61 -8.09 22.05
N ASN A 136 -12.42 -8.68 21.85
CA ASN A 136 -12.17 -9.90 21.07
C ASN A 136 -12.51 -9.79 19.59
N GLU A 137 -12.41 -8.59 19.03
CA GLU A 137 -12.57 -8.36 17.59
C GLU A 137 -11.25 -7.82 17.00
N LEU A 138 -11.01 -8.11 15.73
CA LEU A 138 -9.82 -7.69 14.99
C LEU A 138 -10.17 -6.74 13.88
N VAL A 139 -9.42 -5.62 13.78
CA VAL A 139 -9.41 -4.75 12.61
C VAL A 139 -8.09 -4.93 11.86
N ILE A 140 -8.17 -5.30 10.60
CA ILE A 140 -7.05 -5.34 9.67
C ILE A 140 -6.96 -3.95 9.03
N TYR A 141 -5.92 -3.19 9.38
CA TYR A 141 -5.67 -1.86 8.85
C TYR A 141 -4.58 -1.89 7.78
N HIS A 142 -4.93 -1.57 6.54
CA HIS A 142 -3.97 -1.52 5.44
C HIS A 142 -3.70 -0.08 4.99
N GLN A 143 -2.46 0.38 5.21
CA GLN A 143 -2.00 1.70 4.78
C GLN A 143 -1.89 1.76 3.24
N GLY A 144 -2.14 2.95 2.68
CA GLY A 144 -1.97 3.21 1.26
C GLY A 144 -0.53 3.54 0.85
N HIS A 145 -0.38 4.17 -0.32
CA HIS A 145 0.92 4.51 -0.90
C HIS A 145 1.71 5.58 -0.11
N ASN A 146 1.12 6.20 0.88
CA ASN A 146 1.77 7.22 1.70
C ASN A 146 2.69 6.64 2.79
N GLY A 147 3.46 5.60 2.44
CA GLY A 147 4.54 5.04 3.23
C GLY A 147 4.11 4.03 4.31
N ASP A 148 4.56 4.24 5.54
CA ASP A 148 4.37 3.36 6.68
C ASP A 148 2.96 3.51 7.28
N PHE A 149 2.43 2.43 7.86
CA PHE A 149 1.17 2.47 8.62
C PHE A 149 1.23 3.37 9.87
N ILE A 150 2.42 3.88 10.26
CA ILE A 150 2.54 4.96 11.25
C ILE A 150 1.73 6.20 10.85
N SER A 151 1.57 6.45 9.56
CA SER A 151 0.74 7.56 9.06
C SER A 151 -0.74 7.41 9.45
N GLY A 152 -1.18 6.18 9.78
CA GLY A 152 -2.51 5.88 10.30
C GLY A 152 -2.57 5.70 11.82
N LYS A 153 -1.58 6.21 12.57
CA LYS A 153 -1.50 6.05 14.03
C LYS A 153 -2.79 6.44 14.75
N ASP A 154 -3.42 7.52 14.33
CA ASP A 154 -4.68 7.99 14.95
C ASP A 154 -5.83 7.01 14.70
N THR A 155 -5.88 6.38 13.52
CA THR A 155 -6.84 5.32 13.22
C THR A 155 -6.58 4.08 14.07
N ILE A 156 -5.31 3.67 14.20
CA ILE A 156 -4.91 2.56 15.07
C ILE A 156 -5.28 2.86 16.51
N ALA A 157 -4.97 4.08 17.00
CA ALA A 157 -5.31 4.53 18.34
C ALA A 157 -6.81 4.49 18.62
N PHE A 158 -7.62 4.95 17.65
CA PHE A 158 -9.08 4.89 17.77
C PHE A 158 -9.56 3.46 18.02
N PHE A 159 -9.17 2.51 17.17
CA PHE A 159 -9.62 1.13 17.33
C PHE A 159 -9.10 0.46 18.60
N ILE A 160 -7.84 0.72 19.00
CA ILE A 160 -7.30 0.21 20.25
C ILE A 160 -8.09 0.75 21.45
N ASN A 161 -8.48 2.05 21.44
CA ASN A 161 -9.28 2.64 22.52
C ASN A 161 -10.69 2.02 22.61
N GLU A 162 -11.27 1.64 21.45
CA GLU A 162 -12.55 0.93 21.38
C GLU A 162 -12.44 -0.57 21.70
N GLY A 163 -11.26 -1.06 22.06
CA GLY A 163 -11.01 -2.44 22.48
C GLY A 163 -10.73 -3.43 21.35
N TYR A 164 -10.61 -2.96 20.10
CA TYR A 164 -10.22 -3.85 19.01
C TYR A 164 -8.72 -4.15 19.04
N SER A 165 -8.37 -5.38 18.71
CA SER A 165 -7.01 -5.67 18.25
C SER A 165 -6.83 -5.11 16.84
N VAL A 166 -5.63 -4.62 16.49
CA VAL A 166 -5.36 -4.05 15.17
C VAL A 166 -4.17 -4.76 14.53
N LEU A 167 -4.40 -5.34 13.36
CA LEU A 167 -3.35 -5.87 12.48
C LEU A 167 -3.01 -4.83 11.43
N ALA A 168 -1.86 -4.17 11.55
CA ALA A 168 -1.49 -3.06 10.67
C ALA A 168 -0.44 -3.47 9.64
N LEU A 169 -0.72 -3.17 8.36
CA LEU A 169 0.13 -3.48 7.21
C LEU A 169 0.43 -2.23 6.37
N SER A 170 1.60 -2.23 5.74
CA SER A 170 1.97 -1.29 4.68
C SER A 170 1.99 -1.97 3.32
N MET A 171 1.91 -1.17 2.25
CA MET A 171 2.07 -1.66 0.88
C MET A 171 3.45 -2.30 0.67
N PRO A 172 3.61 -3.29 -0.23
CA PRO A 172 4.92 -3.86 -0.56
C PRO A 172 5.96 -2.79 -0.86
N LEU A 173 7.22 -3.02 -0.48
CA LEU A 173 8.35 -2.11 -0.70
C LEU A 173 8.25 -0.75 -0.01
N LEU A 174 7.21 -0.49 0.79
CA LEU A 174 6.98 0.76 1.50
C LEU A 174 7.04 0.56 3.02
N GLY A 175 7.20 1.69 3.72
CA GLY A 175 7.26 1.70 5.18
C GLY A 175 8.44 0.90 5.73
N MET A 176 8.16 -0.04 6.62
CA MET A 176 9.18 -0.94 7.20
C MET A 176 9.51 -2.15 6.31
N ASN A 177 8.78 -2.34 5.20
CA ASN A 177 9.03 -3.43 4.26
C ASN A 177 10.35 -3.19 3.53
N ASN A 178 11.06 -4.27 3.22
CA ASN A 178 12.34 -4.16 2.55
C ASN A 178 12.21 -3.72 1.07
N GLN A 179 13.34 -3.32 0.53
CA GLN A 179 13.52 -3.00 -0.89
C GLN A 179 14.63 -3.90 -1.45
N PRO A 180 14.32 -5.15 -1.83
CA PRO A 180 15.32 -6.13 -2.20
C PRO A 180 16.04 -5.79 -3.50
N ILE A 181 17.25 -6.36 -3.65
CA ILE A 181 17.95 -6.44 -4.94
C ILE A 181 17.58 -7.78 -5.56
N ILE A 182 16.94 -7.74 -6.72
CA ILE A 182 16.50 -8.92 -7.45
C ILE A 182 17.34 -9.06 -8.71
N ASP A 183 17.82 -10.28 -8.98
CA ASP A 183 18.53 -10.59 -10.21
C ASP A 183 17.53 -11.02 -11.28
N LEU A 184 17.37 -10.17 -12.29
CA LEU A 184 16.45 -10.37 -13.41
C LEU A 184 17.24 -10.91 -14.60
N ASN A 185 16.76 -12.00 -15.21
CA ASN A 185 17.45 -12.65 -16.32
C ASN A 185 17.83 -11.71 -17.47
N GLU A 186 16.95 -10.74 -17.78
CA GLU A 186 17.15 -9.84 -18.92
C GLU A 186 17.84 -8.50 -18.53
N PHE A 187 17.72 -8.09 -17.26
CA PHE A 187 18.14 -6.76 -16.79
C PHE A 187 19.27 -6.81 -15.76
N GLY A 188 19.67 -8.02 -15.29
CA GLY A 188 20.62 -8.19 -14.20
C GLY A 188 20.07 -7.71 -12.84
N LYS A 189 20.97 -7.35 -11.93
CA LYS A 189 20.63 -6.98 -10.56
C LYS A 189 20.01 -5.58 -10.48
N MET A 190 18.76 -5.51 -10.01
CA MET A 190 18.05 -4.26 -9.84
C MET A 190 17.46 -4.14 -8.43
N LYS A 191 17.59 -2.96 -7.81
CA LYS A 191 16.93 -2.66 -6.54
C LYS A 191 15.47 -2.28 -6.78
N PHE A 192 14.55 -3.01 -6.15
CA PHE A 192 13.11 -2.75 -6.22
C PHE A 192 12.72 -1.73 -5.16
N THR A 193 12.32 -0.53 -5.59
CA THR A 193 12.04 0.62 -4.69
C THR A 193 10.61 1.14 -4.82
N ASN A 194 9.86 0.72 -5.83
CA ASN A 194 8.48 1.14 -6.04
C ASN A 194 7.68 0.04 -6.77
N HIS A 195 6.36 0.16 -6.75
CA HIS A 195 5.45 -0.85 -7.30
C HIS A 195 5.58 -1.07 -8.81
N ARG A 196 6.07 -0.08 -9.58
CA ARG A 196 6.29 -0.26 -11.04
C ARG A 196 7.35 -1.31 -11.33
N HIS A 197 8.33 -1.48 -10.44
CA HIS A 197 9.35 -2.52 -10.60
C HIS A 197 8.76 -3.91 -10.47
N LEU A 198 7.67 -4.09 -9.72
CA LEU A 198 7.02 -5.39 -9.53
C LEU A 198 6.49 -5.99 -10.84
N HIS A 199 6.15 -5.16 -11.84
CA HIS A 199 5.75 -5.66 -13.17
C HIS A 199 6.83 -6.51 -13.86
N LEU A 200 8.10 -6.28 -13.53
CA LEU A 200 9.22 -7.05 -14.09
C LEU A 200 9.26 -8.50 -13.59
N LEU A 201 8.50 -8.82 -12.55
CA LEU A 201 8.39 -10.17 -12.00
C LEU A 201 7.18 -10.93 -12.55
N GLU A 202 6.28 -10.27 -13.29
CA GLU A 202 5.08 -10.92 -13.80
C GLU A 202 5.43 -11.94 -14.87
N SER A 203 4.90 -13.16 -14.72
CA SER A 203 5.10 -14.25 -15.67
C SER A 203 3.86 -15.14 -15.73
N SER A 204 3.91 -16.19 -16.56
CA SER A 204 2.87 -17.24 -16.57
C SER A 204 2.69 -17.91 -15.20
N ASP A 205 3.76 -17.98 -14.42
CA ASP A 205 3.83 -18.78 -13.20
C ASP A 205 3.84 -17.94 -11.92
N PHE A 206 3.94 -16.63 -12.05
CA PHE A 206 3.99 -15.71 -10.92
C PHE A 206 3.23 -14.42 -11.17
N SER A 207 2.41 -13.98 -10.19
CA SER A 207 1.75 -12.70 -10.19
C SER A 207 2.23 -11.83 -9.01
N PRO A 208 2.81 -10.65 -9.25
CA PRO A 208 3.26 -9.76 -8.18
C PRO A 208 2.12 -9.18 -7.33
N VAL A 209 0.86 -9.31 -7.75
CA VAL A 209 -0.32 -8.99 -6.93
C VAL A 209 -0.30 -9.78 -5.61
N LYS A 210 0.32 -10.95 -5.60
CA LYS A 210 0.53 -11.79 -4.42
C LYS A 210 1.16 -11.02 -3.26
N PHE A 211 2.14 -10.17 -3.50
CA PHE A 211 2.82 -9.39 -2.46
C PHE A 211 1.91 -8.43 -1.68
N PHE A 212 0.77 -8.06 -2.26
CA PHE A 212 -0.19 -7.17 -1.62
C PHE A 212 -1.16 -7.91 -0.69
N VAL A 213 -1.48 -9.15 -0.99
CA VAL A 213 -2.57 -9.90 -0.36
C VAL A 213 -2.11 -11.06 0.51
N GLU A 214 -1.00 -11.73 0.15
CA GLU A 214 -0.50 -12.88 0.89
C GLU A 214 -0.11 -12.56 2.34
N PRO A 215 0.50 -11.39 2.66
CA PRO A 215 0.80 -11.05 4.04
C PRO A 215 -0.43 -11.02 4.95
N ILE A 216 -1.59 -10.67 4.42
CA ILE A 216 -2.84 -10.68 5.18
C ILE A 216 -3.24 -12.12 5.50
N GLY A 217 -3.29 -12.99 4.49
CA GLY A 217 -3.67 -14.40 4.66
C GLY A 217 -2.73 -15.16 5.59
N VAL A 218 -1.41 -14.97 5.43
CA VAL A 218 -0.40 -15.58 6.32
C VAL A 218 -0.57 -15.10 7.76
N SER A 219 -0.85 -13.79 7.95
CA SER A 219 -1.10 -13.24 9.28
C SER A 219 -2.37 -13.83 9.89
N LEU A 220 -3.45 -13.96 9.14
CA LEU A 220 -4.71 -14.53 9.61
C LEU A 220 -4.54 -15.99 10.02
N ASN A 221 -3.84 -16.82 9.25
CA ASN A 221 -3.54 -18.20 9.67
C ASN A 221 -2.81 -18.26 11.01
N TYR A 222 -1.79 -17.39 11.20
CA TYR A 222 -1.12 -17.31 12.50
C TYR A 222 -2.08 -16.88 13.62
N LEU A 223 -2.97 -15.92 13.33
CA LEU A 223 -3.92 -15.43 14.33
C LEU A 223 -4.96 -16.48 14.70
N ASP A 224 -5.47 -17.24 13.74
CA ASP A 224 -6.44 -18.32 13.98
C ASP A 224 -5.87 -19.44 14.84
N GLU A 225 -4.55 -19.71 14.74
CA GLU A 225 -3.87 -20.70 15.55
C GLU A 225 -3.56 -20.21 16.98
N ASN A 226 -3.40 -18.90 17.19
CA ASN A 226 -2.85 -18.35 18.44
C ASN A 226 -3.81 -17.44 19.20
N PHE A 227 -4.91 -17.00 18.60
CA PHE A 227 -5.90 -16.09 19.18
C PHE A 227 -7.31 -16.60 18.89
N ASN A 228 -8.29 -16.05 19.60
CA ASN A 228 -9.70 -16.40 19.40
C ASN A 228 -10.51 -15.12 19.23
N PHE A 229 -10.50 -14.56 18.03
CA PHE A 229 -11.29 -13.39 17.68
C PHE A 229 -12.71 -13.79 17.28
N ASN A 230 -13.70 -13.01 17.74
CA ASN A 230 -15.12 -13.24 17.42
C ASN A 230 -15.48 -12.79 16.02
N SER A 231 -14.79 -11.75 15.54
CA SER A 231 -15.02 -11.19 14.19
C SER A 231 -13.79 -10.47 13.66
N TYR A 232 -13.74 -10.36 12.34
CA TYR A 232 -12.68 -9.75 11.57
C TYR A 232 -13.26 -8.62 10.73
N HIS A 233 -12.63 -7.45 10.81
CA HIS A 233 -13.00 -6.27 10.03
C HIS A 233 -11.81 -5.83 9.21
N MET A 234 -12.02 -5.23 8.05
CA MET A 234 -10.92 -4.73 7.24
C MET A 234 -11.15 -3.29 6.80
N LEU A 235 -10.12 -2.45 6.98
CA LEU A 235 -10.09 -1.05 6.59
C LEU A 235 -8.83 -0.78 5.79
N GLY A 236 -8.97 -0.16 4.63
CA GLY A 236 -7.83 0.24 3.79
C GLY A 236 -7.95 1.66 3.27
N ILE A 237 -6.83 2.35 3.13
CA ILE A 237 -6.74 3.71 2.62
C ILE A 237 -6.03 3.69 1.27
N SER A 238 -6.60 4.35 0.23
CA SER A 238 -6.00 4.46 -1.10
C SER A 238 -5.64 3.06 -1.68
N GLY A 239 -4.37 2.78 -1.96
CA GLY A 239 -3.92 1.45 -2.39
C GLY A 239 -4.24 0.34 -1.39
N GLY A 240 -4.24 0.63 -0.08
CA GLY A 240 -4.71 -0.30 0.95
C GLY A 240 -6.20 -0.61 0.81
N GLY A 241 -7.02 0.37 0.38
CA GLY A 241 -8.44 0.15 0.05
C GLY A 241 -8.60 -0.81 -1.13
N TRP A 242 -7.76 -0.66 -2.18
CA TRP A 242 -7.72 -1.62 -3.28
C TRP A 242 -7.36 -3.03 -2.79
N THR A 243 -6.34 -3.16 -1.93
CA THR A 243 -5.95 -4.43 -1.32
C THR A 243 -7.09 -5.03 -0.49
N THR A 244 -7.81 -4.19 0.28
CA THR A 244 -8.97 -4.61 1.08
C THR A 244 -10.06 -5.23 0.20
N VAL A 245 -10.47 -4.54 -0.87
CA VAL A 245 -11.47 -5.06 -1.81
C VAL A 245 -10.99 -6.37 -2.44
N LEU A 246 -9.72 -6.42 -2.87
CA LEU A 246 -9.16 -7.60 -3.51
C LEU A 246 -9.13 -8.80 -2.55
N PHE A 247 -8.65 -8.59 -1.31
CA PHE A 247 -8.58 -9.65 -0.30
C PHE A 247 -9.96 -10.18 0.07
N SER A 248 -10.93 -9.31 0.35
CA SER A 248 -12.29 -9.70 0.73
C SER A 248 -13.05 -10.48 -0.36
N THR A 249 -12.61 -10.41 -1.63
CA THR A 249 -13.27 -11.14 -2.72
C THR A 249 -12.93 -12.63 -2.74
N TYR A 250 -11.82 -13.05 -2.18
CA TYR A 250 -11.43 -14.47 -2.18
C TYR A 250 -11.40 -15.12 -0.79
N ASP A 251 -11.26 -14.35 0.27
CA ASP A 251 -11.40 -14.84 1.64
C ASP A 251 -12.85 -14.66 2.11
N MET A 252 -13.49 -15.75 2.54
CA MET A 252 -14.88 -15.78 2.98
C MET A 252 -15.06 -16.31 4.41
N ASN A 253 -13.97 -16.33 5.21
CA ASN A 253 -14.04 -16.73 6.61
C ASN A 253 -14.47 -15.59 7.50
#